data_de2452a6d16aeeecfe51913746e9c563
#
_entry.id   de2452a6d16aeeecfe51913746e9c563
#
_cell.length_a   1.000
_cell.length_b   1.000
_cell.length_c   1.000
_cell.angle_alpha   90.00
_cell.angle_beta   90.00
_cell.angle_gamma   90.00
#
_symmetry.space_group_name_H-M   'P 1'
#
loop_
_entity.id
_entity.type
_entity.pdbx_description
1 polymer ?
#
loop_
_entity_poly.entity_id
_entity_poly.type
_entity_poly.pdbx_seq_one_letter_code
_entity_poly.pdbx_strand_id
1 'polypeptide(L)'
;MQRDSLVFDLIKRELERQRHGIELIASENFTSFQVMQAMGNVMTNKYAEGYPGKRYYAGCEIVDQTEQLAIDRLKQIFGIDYANVQPHSGAQANAAVALAVLQPGDSTLGLDLSMGGHLTHGSAVNYSGKLYKPHFYSVTREEGLVDYAMLESQARAVKPKLIYCGASAYSRDWDYARIRKVADEVGALVMADIAHPAGLIAKKLLNDPFDHCHFVTSTTHKTLRGPRGGIIMMRKDFENPFGLKDVKGNIRMMSNLLDMAVFPGIQGGPLEHVIAAKAIAFGEILSDEFTDYANQVIKNSQALANALVEKGYHIISGGSDNHLVLIDLRNKNISGKKAEQALVLADITVNKNMVPYDDKSAFVTSGIRLGVPAITTRGMTEEHMQFVVNAIDKVLMNAEDTNVVKSVKKEVNDFMTQFVLYPEMG
;
A
#
# COMPACT_ATOMS: atom_id res chain seq x y z
N MET A 1 -35.96 -14.06 3.20
CA MET A 1 -35.82 -12.68 2.64
C MET A 1 -35.60 -12.80 1.14
N GLN A 2 -36.18 -11.89 0.36
CA GLN A 2 -35.90 -11.81 -1.07
C GLN A 2 -34.48 -11.23 -1.27
N ARG A 3 -33.76 -11.69 -2.30
CA ARG A 3 -32.43 -11.19 -2.66
C ARG A 3 -32.53 -9.71 -3.07
N ASP A 4 -31.64 -8.87 -2.56
CA ASP A 4 -31.54 -7.46 -2.93
C ASP A 4 -30.94 -7.34 -4.34
N SER A 5 -31.83 -7.30 -5.36
CA SER A 5 -31.41 -7.24 -6.76
C SER A 5 -30.63 -5.97 -7.09
N LEU A 6 -30.94 -4.82 -6.45
CA LEU A 6 -30.28 -3.54 -6.74
C LEU A 6 -28.78 -3.60 -6.41
N VAL A 7 -28.43 -4.09 -5.21
CA VAL A 7 -27.02 -4.21 -4.79
C VAL A 7 -26.29 -5.25 -5.65
N PHE A 8 -26.91 -6.39 -5.94
CA PHE A 8 -26.28 -7.42 -6.77
C PHE A 8 -26.10 -6.99 -8.23
N ASP A 9 -26.99 -6.16 -8.79
CA ASP A 9 -26.80 -5.55 -10.11
C ASP A 9 -25.63 -4.58 -10.13
N LEU A 10 -25.42 -3.79 -9.06
CA LEU A 10 -24.25 -2.92 -8.93
C LEU A 10 -22.95 -3.72 -8.87
N ILE A 11 -22.91 -4.82 -8.09
CA ILE A 11 -21.77 -5.74 -8.02
C ILE A 11 -21.44 -6.31 -9.40
N LYS A 12 -22.47 -6.74 -10.15
CA LYS A 12 -22.29 -7.25 -11.51
C LYS A 12 -21.71 -6.19 -12.44
N ARG A 13 -22.23 -4.96 -12.40
CA ARG A 13 -21.72 -3.85 -13.22
C ARG A 13 -20.28 -3.48 -12.87
N GLU A 14 -19.89 -3.57 -11.59
CA GLU A 14 -18.49 -3.35 -11.19
C GLU A 14 -17.58 -4.48 -11.71
N LEU A 15 -18.03 -5.73 -11.69
CA LEU A 15 -17.30 -6.86 -12.30
C LEU A 15 -17.06 -6.62 -13.79
N GLU A 16 -18.09 -6.19 -14.54
CA GLU A 16 -17.96 -5.86 -15.96
C GLU A 16 -16.98 -4.69 -16.19
N ARG A 17 -17.02 -3.65 -15.34
CA ARG A 17 -16.05 -2.55 -15.42
C ARG A 17 -14.62 -3.07 -15.25
N GLN A 18 -14.38 -3.92 -14.25
CA GLN A 18 -13.05 -4.49 -13.99
C GLN A 18 -12.60 -5.42 -15.12
N ARG A 19 -13.50 -6.17 -15.74
CA ARG A 19 -13.19 -7.09 -16.85
C ARG A 19 -12.75 -6.35 -18.11
N HIS A 20 -13.44 -5.26 -18.45
CA HIS A 20 -13.25 -4.56 -19.73
C HIS A 20 -12.14 -3.49 -19.70
N GLY A 21 -11.79 -2.96 -18.51
CA GLY A 21 -10.82 -1.88 -18.37
C GLY A 21 -9.39 -2.36 -18.06
N ILE A 22 -8.44 -1.46 -18.36
CA ILE A 22 -7.05 -1.56 -17.90
C ILE A 22 -6.94 -0.84 -16.55
N GLU A 23 -6.65 -1.59 -15.46
CA GLU A 23 -6.51 -1.06 -14.12
C GLU A 23 -5.04 -0.72 -13.83
N LEU A 24 -4.71 0.56 -13.68
CA LEU A 24 -3.37 1.07 -13.41
C LEU A 24 -3.27 1.90 -12.12
N ILE A 25 -4.27 1.86 -11.25
CA ILE A 25 -4.13 2.45 -9.92
C ILE A 25 -3.12 1.62 -9.13
N ALA A 26 -1.99 2.21 -8.76
CA ALA A 26 -0.86 1.53 -8.11
C ALA A 26 -1.20 0.88 -6.76
N SER A 27 -2.29 1.31 -6.12
CA SER A 27 -2.77 0.78 -4.84
C SER A 27 -3.89 -0.27 -4.99
N GLU A 28 -4.23 -0.66 -6.22
CA GLU A 28 -5.24 -1.67 -6.51
C GLU A 28 -4.61 -2.96 -7.05
N ASN A 29 -5.31 -4.06 -6.81
CA ASN A 29 -4.96 -5.37 -7.33
C ASN A 29 -6.22 -6.26 -7.36
N PHE A 30 -6.18 -7.34 -8.13
CA PHE A 30 -7.21 -8.34 -8.16
C PHE A 30 -6.82 -9.50 -7.23
N THR A 31 -7.58 -9.68 -6.16
CA THR A 31 -7.36 -10.81 -5.23
C THR A 31 -7.86 -12.12 -5.87
N SER A 32 -7.44 -13.26 -5.36
CA SER A 32 -7.93 -14.56 -5.87
C SER A 32 -9.41 -14.78 -5.53
N PHE A 33 -10.07 -15.64 -6.30
CA PHE A 33 -11.47 -15.99 -6.04
C PHE A 33 -11.66 -16.62 -4.65
N GLN A 34 -10.72 -17.48 -4.19
CA GLN A 34 -10.80 -18.09 -2.85
C GLN A 34 -10.69 -17.05 -1.72
N VAL A 35 -9.91 -15.98 -1.90
CA VAL A 35 -9.86 -14.86 -0.94
C VAL A 35 -11.22 -14.15 -0.87
N MET A 36 -11.88 -13.91 -2.02
CA MET A 36 -13.24 -13.34 -2.05
C MET A 36 -14.29 -14.28 -1.42
N GLN A 37 -14.19 -15.58 -1.65
CA GLN A 37 -15.07 -16.55 -0.98
C GLN A 37 -14.92 -16.52 0.54
N ALA A 38 -13.66 -16.37 1.02
CA ALA A 38 -13.41 -16.24 2.45
C ALA A 38 -13.96 -14.95 3.05
N MET A 39 -14.06 -13.87 2.29
CA MET A 39 -14.69 -12.62 2.75
C MET A 39 -16.20 -12.77 3.01
N GLY A 40 -16.88 -13.69 2.35
CA GLY A 40 -18.31 -13.92 2.46
C GLY A 40 -18.68 -15.17 3.28
N ASN A 41 -17.95 -15.49 4.37
CA ASN A 41 -18.18 -16.68 5.18
C ASN A 41 -18.84 -16.40 6.54
N VAL A 42 -19.17 -17.47 7.27
CA VAL A 42 -19.88 -17.43 8.56
C VAL A 42 -19.09 -16.78 9.71
N MET A 43 -17.77 -16.62 9.58
CA MET A 43 -16.96 -15.93 10.60
C MET A 43 -17.33 -14.46 10.70
N THR A 44 -18.04 -13.89 9.74
CA THR A 44 -18.64 -12.55 9.80
C THR A 44 -19.57 -12.36 11.02
N ASN A 45 -20.12 -13.47 11.54
CA ASN A 45 -21.06 -13.45 12.68
C ASN A 45 -20.34 -13.47 14.05
N LYS A 46 -19.00 -13.73 14.07
CA LYS A 46 -18.30 -13.98 15.32
C LYS A 46 -17.73 -12.70 15.92
N TYR A 47 -18.02 -12.49 17.21
CA TYR A 47 -17.43 -11.44 18.02
C TYR A 47 -16.27 -11.99 18.85
N ALA A 48 -15.04 -11.50 18.63
CA ALA A 48 -13.82 -12.11 19.17
C ALA A 48 -12.81 -11.07 19.71
N GLU A 49 -13.28 -10.10 20.52
CA GLU A 49 -12.38 -9.14 21.19
C GLU A 49 -11.30 -9.84 22.00
N GLY A 50 -10.08 -9.29 21.95
CA GLY A 50 -8.87 -9.88 22.49
C GLY A 50 -8.03 -10.55 21.41
N TYR A 51 -7.22 -11.51 21.80
CA TYR A 51 -6.25 -12.21 20.94
C TYR A 51 -6.38 -13.73 21.10
N PRO A 52 -5.83 -14.56 20.21
CA PRO A 52 -5.87 -16.01 20.33
C PRO A 52 -5.48 -16.50 21.73
N GLY A 53 -6.33 -17.33 22.33
CA GLY A 53 -6.16 -17.83 23.69
C GLY A 53 -6.39 -16.81 24.82
N LYS A 54 -6.71 -15.54 24.50
CA LYS A 54 -6.95 -14.46 25.47
C LYS A 54 -8.15 -13.61 25.03
N ARG A 55 -9.28 -14.24 24.73
CA ARG A 55 -10.52 -13.57 24.29
C ARG A 55 -11.38 -13.13 25.46
N TYR A 56 -12.13 -12.08 25.25
CA TYR A 56 -13.16 -11.62 26.17
C TYR A 56 -14.50 -12.35 25.98
N TYR A 57 -14.66 -13.09 24.89
CA TYR A 57 -15.87 -13.83 24.51
C TYR A 57 -15.60 -15.32 24.40
N ALA A 58 -16.61 -16.15 24.73
CA ALA A 58 -16.56 -17.59 24.56
C ALA A 58 -16.80 -18.02 23.11
N GLY A 59 -16.50 -19.26 22.76
CA GLY A 59 -16.74 -19.86 21.45
C GLY A 59 -15.77 -19.31 20.38
N CYS A 60 -14.53 -19.01 20.76
CA CYS A 60 -13.52 -18.44 19.87
C CYS A 60 -12.48 -19.47 19.40
N GLU A 61 -12.57 -20.71 19.81
CA GLU A 61 -11.59 -21.78 19.57
C GLU A 61 -11.29 -22.02 18.09
N ILE A 62 -12.24 -21.76 17.19
CA ILE A 62 -12.03 -21.90 15.74
C ILE A 62 -11.43 -20.63 15.13
N VAL A 63 -11.93 -19.46 15.50
CA VAL A 63 -11.34 -18.20 15.02
C VAL A 63 -9.95 -17.95 15.58
N ASP A 64 -9.63 -18.46 16.78
CA ASP A 64 -8.28 -18.47 17.31
C ASP A 64 -7.30 -19.23 16.41
N GLN A 65 -7.71 -20.39 15.88
CA GLN A 65 -6.91 -21.18 14.95
C GLN A 65 -6.74 -20.44 13.62
N THR A 66 -7.79 -19.75 13.17
CA THR A 66 -7.76 -18.97 11.90
C THR A 66 -6.82 -17.77 12.03
N GLU A 67 -6.93 -17.02 13.11
CA GLU A 67 -6.06 -15.86 13.35
C GLU A 67 -4.61 -16.30 13.57
N GLN A 68 -4.38 -17.38 14.36
CA GLN A 68 -3.04 -17.93 14.56
C GLN A 68 -2.41 -18.39 13.23
N LEU A 69 -3.18 -19.04 12.35
CA LEU A 69 -2.70 -19.44 11.02
C LEU A 69 -2.28 -18.23 10.17
N ALA A 70 -3.04 -17.12 10.21
CA ALA A 70 -2.67 -15.88 9.54
C ALA A 70 -1.37 -15.30 10.10
N ILE A 71 -1.22 -15.28 11.43
CA ILE A 71 -0.01 -14.81 12.12
C ILE A 71 1.20 -15.69 11.73
N ASP A 72 1.07 -17.00 11.75
CA ASP A 72 2.17 -17.94 11.50
C ASP A 72 2.66 -17.83 10.04
N ARG A 73 1.72 -17.74 9.08
CA ARG A 73 2.04 -17.53 7.66
C ARG A 73 2.74 -16.19 7.44
N LEU A 74 2.25 -15.12 8.07
CA LEU A 74 2.88 -13.80 7.96
C LEU A 74 4.30 -13.79 8.53
N LYS A 75 4.52 -14.47 9.67
CA LYS A 75 5.85 -14.66 10.24
C LYS A 75 6.76 -15.44 9.31
N GLN A 76 6.27 -16.48 8.67
CA GLN A 76 7.03 -17.28 7.70
C GLN A 76 7.43 -16.45 6.47
N ILE A 77 6.52 -15.63 5.92
CA ILE A 77 6.77 -14.80 4.73
C ILE A 77 7.95 -13.86 4.96
N PHE A 78 7.99 -13.17 6.10
CA PHE A 78 8.98 -12.13 6.37
C PHE A 78 10.11 -12.56 7.32
N GLY A 79 10.07 -13.79 7.86
CA GLY A 79 11.07 -14.29 8.82
C GLY A 79 11.10 -13.48 10.11
N ILE A 80 9.96 -13.19 10.72
CA ILE A 80 9.77 -12.27 11.85
C ILE A 80 9.20 -12.97 13.09
N ASP A 81 9.42 -12.38 14.27
CA ASP A 81 8.96 -12.94 15.53
C ASP A 81 7.57 -12.45 15.95
N TYR A 82 7.19 -11.22 15.54
CA TYR A 82 5.91 -10.61 15.92
C TYR A 82 5.11 -10.17 14.71
N ALA A 83 3.81 -10.51 14.73
CA ALA A 83 2.82 -10.06 13.76
C ALA A 83 1.46 -9.85 14.44
N ASN A 84 0.80 -8.73 14.11
CA ASN A 84 -0.61 -8.47 14.45
C ASN A 84 -1.39 -8.31 13.15
N VAL A 85 -2.41 -9.16 12.96
CA VAL A 85 -3.22 -9.24 11.74
C VAL A 85 -4.60 -8.58 11.89
N GLN A 86 -4.90 -8.01 13.06
CA GLN A 86 -6.21 -7.43 13.36
C GLN A 86 -6.46 -6.02 12.77
N PRO A 87 -5.47 -5.16 12.44
CA PRO A 87 -5.77 -3.84 11.89
C PRO A 87 -6.70 -3.92 10.68
N HIS A 88 -7.79 -3.10 10.70
CA HIS A 88 -8.79 -3.08 9.63
C HIS A 88 -8.25 -2.41 8.36
N SER A 89 -7.22 -1.57 8.48
CA SER A 89 -6.57 -0.88 7.37
C SER A 89 -5.11 -0.56 7.69
N GLY A 90 -4.31 -0.21 6.67
CA GLY A 90 -2.96 0.31 6.88
C GLY A 90 -2.95 1.59 7.71
N ALA A 91 -3.94 2.47 7.54
CA ALA A 91 -4.06 3.69 8.34
C ALA A 91 -4.26 3.38 9.83
N GLN A 92 -5.03 2.34 10.17
CA GLN A 92 -5.20 1.90 11.57
C GLN A 92 -3.95 1.19 12.10
N ALA A 93 -3.23 0.42 11.26
CA ALA A 93 -1.94 -0.14 11.63
C ALA A 93 -0.93 0.97 12.01
N ASN A 94 -0.83 2.01 11.17
CA ASN A 94 0.02 3.17 11.45
C ASN A 94 -0.43 3.94 12.70
N ALA A 95 -1.75 4.09 12.89
CA ALA A 95 -2.30 4.74 14.07
C ALA A 95 -2.00 3.96 15.35
N ALA A 96 -2.08 2.63 15.32
CA ALA A 96 -1.76 1.78 16.47
C ALA A 96 -0.27 1.90 16.85
N VAL A 97 0.65 1.86 15.88
CA VAL A 97 2.07 2.09 16.16
C VAL A 97 2.29 3.47 16.76
N ALA A 98 1.72 4.52 16.16
CA ALA A 98 1.84 5.88 16.69
C ALA A 98 1.29 6.00 18.12
N LEU A 99 0.11 5.43 18.40
CA LEU A 99 -0.50 5.42 19.73
C LEU A 99 0.36 4.66 20.78
N ALA A 100 1.04 3.58 20.36
CA ALA A 100 1.88 2.78 21.24
C ALA A 100 3.16 3.51 21.66
N VAL A 101 3.68 4.43 20.82
CA VAL A 101 5.03 5.01 21.02
C VAL A 101 5.05 6.53 21.19
N LEU A 102 3.94 7.23 20.93
CA LEU A 102 3.87 8.70 20.98
C LEU A 102 2.84 9.18 21.99
N GLN A 103 3.09 10.38 22.51
CA GLN A 103 2.12 11.17 23.25
C GLN A 103 1.65 12.36 22.38
N PRO A 104 0.43 12.89 22.58
CA PRO A 104 0.00 14.10 21.88
C PRO A 104 1.01 15.24 22.00
N GLY A 105 1.37 15.83 20.86
CA GLY A 105 2.39 16.87 20.76
C GLY A 105 3.83 16.39 20.56
N ASP A 106 4.10 15.07 20.58
CA ASP A 106 5.43 14.53 20.26
C ASP A 106 5.81 14.82 18.79
N SER A 107 7.07 15.11 18.57
CA SER A 107 7.62 15.37 17.23
C SER A 107 7.78 14.09 16.43
N THR A 108 7.36 14.11 15.17
CA THR A 108 7.56 13.04 14.18
C THR A 108 8.24 13.59 12.93
N LEU A 109 8.87 12.71 12.15
CA LEU A 109 9.51 13.07 10.88
C LEU A 109 9.07 12.09 9.80
N GLY A 110 8.55 12.57 8.66
CA GLY A 110 8.07 11.73 7.56
C GLY A 110 8.33 12.36 6.20
N LEU A 111 8.15 11.59 5.12
CA LEU A 111 8.19 12.15 3.77
C LEU A 111 6.95 13.02 3.56
N ASP A 112 7.14 14.24 3.05
CA ASP A 112 6.03 15.17 2.77
C ASP A 112 5.02 14.54 1.80
N LEU A 113 3.73 14.76 2.06
CA LEU A 113 2.65 14.24 1.22
C LEU A 113 2.77 14.71 -0.24
N SER A 114 3.18 15.97 -0.45
CA SER A 114 3.37 16.55 -1.79
C SER A 114 4.57 15.97 -2.53
N MET A 115 5.47 15.31 -1.80
CA MET A 115 6.66 14.63 -2.33
C MET A 115 6.48 13.11 -2.49
N GLY A 116 5.25 12.63 -2.35
CA GLY A 116 4.90 11.22 -2.49
C GLY A 116 4.66 10.47 -1.18
N GLY A 117 4.72 11.13 -0.02
CA GLY A 117 4.42 10.55 1.29
C GLY A 117 2.98 10.03 1.42
N HIS A 118 2.63 9.51 2.60
CA HIS A 118 1.28 9.04 2.90
C HIS A 118 0.59 9.96 3.91
N LEU A 119 -0.75 10.06 3.82
CA LEU A 119 -1.57 10.89 4.73
C LEU A 119 -1.26 10.65 6.22
N THR A 120 -1.05 9.38 6.60
CA THR A 120 -0.80 8.98 8.00
C THR A 120 0.61 9.30 8.51
N HIS A 121 1.48 9.90 7.69
CA HIS A 121 2.84 10.28 8.07
C HIS A 121 2.96 11.76 8.49
N GLY A 122 1.85 12.40 8.91
CA GLY A 122 1.87 13.75 9.45
C GLY A 122 1.01 14.77 8.72
N SER A 123 0.19 14.36 7.74
CA SER A 123 -0.69 15.30 7.03
C SER A 123 -1.65 16.01 7.98
N ALA A 124 -1.78 17.35 7.84
CA ALA A 124 -2.61 18.20 8.69
C ALA A 124 -4.11 17.81 8.72
N VAL A 125 -4.59 17.14 7.69
CA VAL A 125 -5.98 16.65 7.63
C VAL A 125 -6.17 15.29 8.27
N ASN A 126 -5.08 14.61 8.64
CA ASN A 126 -5.07 13.28 9.24
C ASN A 126 -4.85 13.36 10.75
N TYR A 127 -5.21 12.26 11.49
CA TYR A 127 -4.94 12.17 12.93
C TYR A 127 -3.47 12.46 13.28
N SER A 128 -2.54 11.98 12.43
CA SER A 128 -1.10 12.11 12.66
C SER A 128 -0.61 13.55 12.65
N GLY A 129 -1.22 14.43 11.84
CA GLY A 129 -0.92 15.87 11.86
C GLY A 129 -1.74 16.66 12.87
N LYS A 130 -2.84 16.08 13.41
CA LYS A 130 -3.67 16.74 14.41
C LYS A 130 -3.24 16.46 15.85
N LEU A 131 -2.73 15.25 16.12
CA LEU A 131 -2.33 14.82 17.45
C LEU A 131 -0.84 15.06 17.73
N TYR A 132 0.00 14.96 16.72
CA TYR A 132 1.45 15.05 16.84
C TYR A 132 1.99 16.30 16.15
N LYS A 133 3.27 16.58 16.36
CA LYS A 133 3.97 17.69 15.73
C LYS A 133 4.82 17.18 14.56
N PRO A 134 4.25 17.11 13.34
CA PRO A 134 4.95 16.54 12.19
C PRO A 134 6.01 17.50 11.65
N HIS A 135 7.14 16.93 11.27
CA HIS A 135 8.20 17.53 10.47
C HIS A 135 8.40 16.68 9.22
N PHE A 136 8.97 17.28 8.17
CA PHE A 136 9.04 16.62 6.89
C PHE A 136 10.43 16.68 6.27
N TYR A 137 10.79 15.61 5.57
CA TYR A 137 11.85 15.60 4.58
C TYR A 137 11.24 15.49 3.18
N SER A 138 12.04 15.70 2.15
CA SER A 138 11.59 15.73 0.76
C SER A 138 12.37 14.77 -0.12
N VAL A 139 12.07 14.82 -1.41
CA VAL A 139 12.95 14.28 -2.47
C VAL A 139 13.82 15.41 -3.04
N THR A 140 14.95 15.06 -3.67
CA THR A 140 15.79 16.03 -4.39
C THR A 140 15.02 16.62 -5.57
N ARG A 141 15.28 17.88 -5.87
CA ARG A 141 14.58 18.58 -6.97
C ARG A 141 15.02 18.07 -8.35
N GLU A 142 16.28 17.74 -8.45
CA GLU A 142 16.91 17.36 -9.72
C GLU A 142 16.58 15.93 -10.10
N GLU A 143 16.65 15.01 -9.14
CA GLU A 143 16.56 13.59 -9.41
C GLU A 143 15.22 12.99 -8.97
N GLY A 144 14.48 13.64 -8.07
CA GLY A 144 13.25 13.08 -7.48
C GLY A 144 13.52 11.88 -6.56
N LEU A 145 14.73 11.74 -6.04
CA LEU A 145 15.13 10.71 -5.08
C LEU A 145 15.00 11.22 -3.65
N VAL A 146 14.76 10.32 -2.69
CA VAL A 146 14.71 10.71 -1.26
C VAL A 146 15.97 11.48 -0.87
N ASP A 147 15.78 12.68 -0.35
CA ASP A 147 16.88 13.52 0.16
C ASP A 147 17.27 13.06 1.56
N TYR A 148 18.14 12.06 1.61
CA TYR A 148 18.66 11.53 2.88
C TYR A 148 19.48 12.55 3.66
N ALA A 149 20.15 13.51 3.00
CA ALA A 149 20.90 14.57 3.68
C ALA A 149 19.95 15.53 4.42
N MET A 150 18.84 15.90 3.78
CA MET A 150 17.78 16.66 4.42
C MET A 150 17.13 15.87 5.56
N LEU A 151 16.81 14.57 5.38
CA LEU A 151 16.27 13.70 6.42
C LEU A 151 17.18 13.70 7.66
N GLU A 152 18.48 13.47 7.48
CA GLU A 152 19.47 13.45 8.56
C GLU A 152 19.58 14.81 9.27
N SER A 153 19.63 15.91 8.51
CA SER A 153 19.68 17.27 9.05
C SER A 153 18.43 17.57 9.88
N GLN A 154 17.24 17.27 9.36
CA GLN A 154 15.98 17.46 10.06
C GLN A 154 15.90 16.58 11.32
N ALA A 155 16.29 15.30 11.24
CA ALA A 155 16.29 14.42 12.40
C ALA A 155 17.14 14.97 13.54
N ARG A 156 18.35 15.46 13.25
CA ARG A 156 19.23 16.08 14.25
C ARG A 156 18.68 17.39 14.83
N ALA A 157 18.02 18.19 13.98
CA ALA A 157 17.45 19.48 14.39
C ALA A 157 16.22 19.31 15.29
N VAL A 158 15.28 18.40 14.93
CA VAL A 158 13.99 18.29 15.61
C VAL A 158 13.91 17.16 16.63
N LYS A 159 14.87 16.20 16.59
CA LYS A 159 14.93 15.03 17.46
C LYS A 159 13.57 14.34 17.60
N PRO A 160 13.00 13.82 16.51
CA PRO A 160 11.68 13.23 16.53
C PRO A 160 11.65 11.98 17.41
N LYS A 161 10.49 11.62 17.95
CA LYS A 161 10.27 10.35 18.64
C LYS A 161 10.12 9.18 17.67
N LEU A 162 9.54 9.45 16.49
CA LEU A 162 9.28 8.47 15.45
C LEU A 162 9.62 9.04 14.07
N ILE A 163 10.41 8.28 13.30
CA ILE A 163 10.68 8.54 11.90
C ILE A 163 9.86 7.56 11.06
N TYR A 164 9.04 8.09 10.16
CA TYR A 164 8.31 7.31 9.16
C TYR A 164 9.13 7.21 7.88
N CYS A 165 9.31 6.00 7.35
CA CYS A 165 9.79 5.75 6.00
C CYS A 165 8.77 4.92 5.22
N GLY A 166 8.65 5.20 3.93
CA GLY A 166 7.62 4.66 3.06
C GLY A 166 6.87 5.76 2.33
N ALA A 167 6.28 5.42 1.21
CA ALA A 167 5.63 6.38 0.32
C ALA A 167 4.47 5.75 -0.44
N SER A 168 3.57 6.62 -0.92
CA SER A 168 2.46 6.26 -1.81
C SER A 168 2.80 6.45 -3.28
N ALA A 169 3.76 7.32 -3.61
CA ALA A 169 4.11 7.69 -4.98
C ALA A 169 5.62 7.85 -5.19
N TYR A 170 6.39 6.93 -4.65
CA TYR A 170 7.85 6.87 -4.82
C TYR A 170 8.22 5.55 -5.50
N SER A 171 8.89 5.63 -6.65
CA SER A 171 9.16 4.48 -7.51
C SER A 171 10.52 3.82 -7.29
N ARG A 172 11.33 4.32 -6.34
CA ARG A 172 12.65 3.76 -6.03
C ARG A 172 12.66 3.02 -4.71
N ASP A 173 13.74 2.27 -4.48
CA ASP A 173 13.95 1.54 -3.23
C ASP A 173 14.45 2.47 -2.11
N TRP A 174 14.43 2.00 -0.86
CA TRP A 174 14.76 2.75 0.33
C TRP A 174 16.07 2.29 0.96
N ASP A 175 16.89 3.22 1.42
CA ASP A 175 18.06 2.95 2.28
C ASP A 175 17.64 2.99 3.76
N TYR A 176 17.07 1.88 4.24
CA TYR A 176 16.63 1.76 5.63
C TYR A 176 17.80 1.80 6.62
N ALA A 177 18.99 1.31 6.23
CA ALA A 177 20.18 1.33 7.08
C ALA A 177 20.63 2.75 7.37
N ARG A 178 20.59 3.63 6.38
CA ARG A 178 20.94 5.06 6.54
C ARG A 178 19.94 5.79 7.44
N ILE A 179 18.63 5.49 7.29
CA ILE A 179 17.59 6.05 8.16
C ILE A 179 17.79 5.57 9.60
N ARG A 180 18.06 4.27 9.80
CA ARG A 180 18.29 3.71 11.13
C ARG A 180 19.50 4.37 11.81
N LYS A 181 20.58 4.59 11.11
CA LYS A 181 21.76 5.22 11.66
C LYS A 181 21.47 6.59 12.28
N VAL A 182 20.76 7.46 11.55
CA VAL A 182 20.43 8.79 12.10
C VAL A 182 19.38 8.70 13.20
N ALA A 183 18.46 7.74 13.12
CA ALA A 183 17.48 7.53 14.18
C ALA A 183 18.16 7.14 15.51
N ASP A 184 19.15 6.26 15.48
CA ASP A 184 19.94 5.88 16.65
C ASP A 184 20.73 7.07 17.22
N GLU A 185 21.30 7.94 16.37
CA GLU A 185 22.00 9.15 16.79
C GLU A 185 21.11 10.11 17.61
N VAL A 186 19.82 10.19 17.28
CA VAL A 186 18.87 11.12 17.93
C VAL A 186 17.93 10.46 18.92
N GLY A 187 18.01 9.14 19.09
CA GLY A 187 17.15 8.37 19.98
C GLY A 187 15.72 8.20 19.48
N ALA A 188 15.51 8.19 18.15
CA ALA A 188 14.20 8.00 17.53
C ALA A 188 13.91 6.53 17.23
N LEU A 189 12.63 6.16 17.30
CA LEU A 189 12.17 4.90 16.72
C LEU A 189 11.93 5.06 15.21
N VAL A 190 12.00 3.97 14.46
CA VAL A 190 11.76 3.94 13.00
C VAL A 190 10.61 3.02 12.69
N MET A 191 9.65 3.50 11.90
CA MET A 191 8.56 2.72 11.33
C MET A 191 8.62 2.76 9.81
N ALA A 192 8.72 1.58 9.17
CA ALA A 192 8.57 1.43 7.73
C ALA A 192 7.12 1.08 7.38
N ASP A 193 6.46 1.96 6.63
CA ASP A 193 5.19 1.66 5.97
C ASP A 193 5.48 1.11 4.57
N ILE A 194 5.43 -0.22 4.46
CA ILE A 194 5.71 -0.94 3.20
C ILE A 194 4.45 -1.29 2.42
N ALA A 195 3.34 -0.62 2.70
CA ALA A 195 2.03 -0.95 2.11
C ALA A 195 2.08 -1.10 0.57
N HIS A 196 2.85 -0.27 -0.11
CA HIS A 196 2.99 -0.34 -1.56
C HIS A 196 3.89 -1.51 -2.03
N PRO A 197 5.15 -1.64 -1.59
CA PRO A 197 6.07 -2.65 -2.11
C PRO A 197 6.05 -3.99 -1.35
N ALA A 198 5.15 -4.22 -0.39
CA ALA A 198 5.21 -5.36 0.54
C ALA A 198 5.32 -6.73 -0.15
N GLY A 199 4.63 -6.94 -1.29
CA GLY A 199 4.72 -8.19 -2.06
C GLY A 199 6.09 -8.41 -2.69
N LEU A 200 6.77 -7.33 -3.08
CA LEU A 200 8.13 -7.38 -3.64
C LEU A 200 9.17 -7.63 -2.55
N ILE A 201 9.01 -6.98 -1.39
CA ILE A 201 9.85 -7.20 -0.21
C ILE A 201 9.70 -8.64 0.31
N ALA A 202 8.48 -9.19 0.33
CA ALA A 202 8.20 -10.57 0.71
C ALA A 202 8.98 -11.60 -0.14
N LYS A 203 9.29 -11.25 -1.39
CA LYS A 203 10.09 -12.07 -2.31
C LYS A 203 11.54 -11.60 -2.45
N LYS A 204 12.02 -10.72 -1.55
CA LYS A 204 13.41 -10.23 -1.51
C LYS A 204 13.86 -9.54 -2.80
N LEU A 205 12.93 -8.90 -3.50
CA LEU A 205 13.20 -8.13 -4.72
C LEU A 205 13.53 -6.65 -4.43
N LEU A 206 13.34 -6.22 -3.19
CA LEU A 206 13.68 -4.88 -2.68
C LEU A 206 14.34 -5.02 -1.30
N ASN A 207 14.94 -3.93 -0.83
CA ASN A 207 15.63 -3.88 0.46
C ASN A 207 14.69 -4.27 1.61
N ASP A 208 15.22 -5.06 2.54
CA ASP A 208 14.50 -5.54 3.72
C ASP A 208 14.51 -4.48 4.83
N PRO A 209 13.34 -3.94 5.25
CA PRO A 209 13.28 -2.97 6.34
C PRO A 209 13.45 -3.59 7.72
N PHE A 210 13.25 -4.91 7.87
CA PHE A 210 13.09 -5.57 9.17
C PHE A 210 14.35 -5.55 10.04
N ASP A 211 15.53 -5.52 9.45
CA ASP A 211 16.79 -5.45 10.21
C ASP A 211 17.14 -4.02 10.64
N HIS A 212 16.46 -3.03 10.08
CA HIS A 212 16.74 -1.61 10.30
C HIS A 212 15.61 -0.84 10.98
N CYS A 213 14.36 -1.28 10.83
CA CYS A 213 13.21 -0.59 11.37
C CYS A 213 12.66 -1.30 12.62
N HIS A 214 12.24 -0.53 13.62
CA HIS A 214 11.66 -1.05 14.84
C HIS A 214 10.28 -1.66 14.58
N PHE A 215 9.51 -1.00 13.70
CA PHE A 215 8.17 -1.43 13.30
C PHE A 215 8.07 -1.43 11.79
N VAL A 216 7.33 -2.40 11.27
CA VAL A 216 6.96 -2.47 9.87
C VAL A 216 5.44 -2.61 9.79
N THR A 217 4.81 -1.74 9.03
CA THR A 217 3.35 -1.80 8.77
C THR A 217 3.08 -2.01 7.30
N SER A 218 1.96 -2.61 6.99
CA SER A 218 1.50 -2.75 5.60
C SER A 218 -0.02 -2.81 5.50
N THR A 219 -0.51 -2.60 4.28
CA THR A 219 -1.81 -3.09 3.84
C THR A 219 -1.65 -4.51 3.31
N THR A 220 -2.78 -5.22 3.15
CA THR A 220 -2.79 -6.59 2.60
C THR A 220 -3.28 -6.68 1.14
N HIS A 221 -3.79 -5.59 0.56
CA HIS A 221 -4.56 -5.58 -0.68
C HIS A 221 -3.87 -4.93 -1.90
N LYS A 222 -2.59 -4.54 -1.79
CA LYS A 222 -1.83 -3.95 -2.91
C LYS A 222 -0.96 -5.02 -3.57
N THR A 223 0.37 -4.90 -3.51
CA THR A 223 1.26 -5.94 -4.06
C THR A 223 1.16 -7.29 -3.34
N LEU A 224 0.69 -7.34 -2.09
CA LEU A 224 0.39 -8.61 -1.40
C LEU A 224 -0.85 -9.34 -1.94
N ARG A 225 -1.68 -8.70 -2.77
CA ARG A 225 -2.81 -9.30 -3.49
C ARG A 225 -3.86 -9.97 -2.60
N GLY A 226 -4.00 -9.53 -1.35
CA GLY A 226 -4.96 -10.07 -0.38
C GLY A 226 -6.22 -9.20 -0.21
N PRO A 227 -7.02 -9.46 0.82
CA PRO A 227 -8.20 -8.66 1.15
C PRO A 227 -7.78 -7.28 1.66
N ARG A 228 -8.69 -6.31 1.64
CA ARG A 228 -8.45 -5.00 2.26
C ARG A 228 -8.29 -5.17 3.78
N GLY A 229 -7.16 -4.72 4.30
CA GLY A 229 -6.79 -4.82 5.70
C GLY A 229 -5.41 -4.22 5.96
N GLY A 230 -4.97 -4.26 7.21
CA GLY A 230 -3.65 -3.83 7.66
C GLY A 230 -2.96 -4.89 8.51
N ILE A 231 -1.66 -4.76 8.68
CA ILE A 231 -0.80 -5.62 9.50
C ILE A 231 0.29 -4.80 10.17
N ILE A 232 0.73 -5.26 11.36
CA ILE A 232 1.87 -4.70 12.10
C ILE A 232 2.86 -5.82 12.37
N MET A 233 4.14 -5.56 12.17
CA MET A 233 5.20 -6.56 12.21
C MET A 233 6.44 -6.01 12.90
N MET A 234 7.23 -6.89 13.54
CA MET A 234 8.58 -6.61 14.03
C MET A 234 9.49 -7.82 13.76
N ARG A 235 10.76 -7.57 13.41
CA ARG A 235 11.76 -8.65 13.27
C ARG A 235 11.90 -9.42 14.58
N LYS A 236 12.16 -8.68 15.67
CA LYS A 236 12.26 -9.19 17.03
C LYS A 236 11.46 -8.34 17.98
N ASP A 237 10.85 -8.96 18.96
CA ASP A 237 10.22 -8.23 20.06
C ASP A 237 11.29 -7.67 21.01
N PHE A 238 11.01 -6.56 21.68
CA PHE A 238 11.95 -5.89 22.57
C PHE A 238 11.22 -5.21 23.73
N GLU A 239 11.93 -4.96 24.81
CA GLU A 239 11.42 -4.21 25.96
C GLU A 239 11.09 -2.77 25.54
N ASN A 240 9.93 -2.26 25.97
CA ASN A 240 9.57 -0.89 25.63
C ASN A 240 10.58 0.12 26.21
N PRO A 241 11.03 1.11 25.41
CA PRO A 241 12.01 2.09 25.86
C PRO A 241 11.44 3.17 26.81
N PHE A 242 10.14 3.09 27.11
CA PHE A 242 9.43 4.08 27.95
C PHE A 242 9.39 3.67 29.44
N GLY A 243 9.92 2.49 29.80
CA GLY A 243 9.90 1.98 31.16
C GLY A 243 8.50 1.57 31.67
N LEU A 244 7.54 1.38 30.74
CA LEU A 244 6.17 0.97 31.10
C LEU A 244 6.18 -0.47 31.62
N LYS A 245 5.55 -0.69 32.79
CA LYS A 245 5.55 -1.97 33.50
C LYS A 245 4.19 -2.62 33.52
N ASP A 246 4.18 -3.94 33.66
CA ASP A 246 2.99 -4.73 33.95
C ASP A 246 2.61 -4.64 35.45
N VAL A 247 1.51 -5.29 35.81
CA VAL A 247 1.02 -5.31 37.20
C VAL A 247 1.96 -6.04 38.18
N LYS A 248 2.91 -6.83 37.67
CA LYS A 248 3.93 -7.55 38.45
C LYS A 248 5.24 -6.76 38.53
N GLY A 249 5.34 -5.59 37.91
CA GLY A 249 6.52 -4.74 37.91
C GLY A 249 7.56 -5.07 36.83
N ASN A 250 7.29 -5.99 35.90
CA ASN A 250 8.16 -6.31 34.78
C ASN A 250 7.99 -5.28 33.65
N ILE A 251 9.07 -4.92 32.94
CA ILE A 251 8.99 -4.07 31.76
C ILE A 251 8.18 -4.81 30.70
N ARG A 252 7.19 -4.13 30.12
CA ARG A 252 6.36 -4.70 29.04
C ARG A 252 7.15 -4.78 27.75
N MET A 253 6.94 -5.85 26.99
CA MET A 253 7.44 -5.97 25.63
C MET A 253 6.67 -5.04 24.68
N MET A 254 7.32 -4.59 23.59
CA MET A 254 6.67 -3.74 22.60
C MET A 254 5.46 -4.40 21.94
N SER A 255 5.48 -5.72 21.73
CA SER A 255 4.32 -6.48 21.25
C SER A 255 3.07 -6.22 22.10
N ASN A 256 3.21 -6.19 23.43
CA ASN A 256 2.07 -5.92 24.30
C ASN A 256 1.51 -4.51 24.13
N LEU A 257 2.38 -3.51 23.90
CA LEU A 257 1.92 -2.14 23.66
C LEU A 257 1.23 -2.00 22.31
N LEU A 258 1.76 -2.64 21.28
CA LEU A 258 1.15 -2.66 19.95
C LEU A 258 -0.21 -3.36 19.95
N ASP A 259 -0.30 -4.54 20.59
CA ASP A 259 -1.56 -5.27 20.73
C ASP A 259 -2.59 -4.43 21.49
N MET A 260 -2.19 -3.80 22.60
CA MET A 260 -3.07 -2.91 23.36
C MET A 260 -3.49 -1.67 22.56
N ALA A 261 -2.62 -1.14 21.71
CA ALA A 261 -2.93 0.00 20.87
C ALA A 261 -3.94 -0.36 19.76
N VAL A 262 -3.90 -1.59 19.25
CA VAL A 262 -4.93 -2.11 18.33
C VAL A 262 -6.22 -2.37 19.10
N PHE A 263 -6.19 -3.29 20.06
CA PHE A 263 -7.33 -3.60 20.91
C PHE A 263 -6.91 -3.57 22.39
N PRO A 264 -7.57 -2.79 23.22
CA PRO A 264 -8.78 -1.98 22.99
C PRO A 264 -8.52 -0.53 22.51
N GLY A 265 -7.29 -0.20 22.10
CA GLY A 265 -6.86 1.19 21.88
C GLY A 265 -7.65 1.93 20.80
N ILE A 266 -7.77 1.36 19.59
CA ILE A 266 -8.43 2.00 18.45
C ILE A 266 -9.47 1.12 17.76
N GLN A 267 -9.55 -0.17 18.10
CA GLN A 267 -10.51 -1.12 17.54
C GLN A 267 -11.24 -1.89 18.65
N GLY A 268 -12.44 -2.42 18.32
CA GLY A 268 -13.16 -3.42 19.08
C GLY A 268 -12.95 -4.82 18.48
N GLY A 269 -14.06 -5.56 18.21
CA GLY A 269 -14.00 -6.91 17.67
C GLY A 269 -13.28 -6.97 16.31
N PRO A 270 -12.36 -7.90 16.11
CA PRO A 270 -11.67 -8.09 14.86
C PRO A 270 -12.62 -8.62 13.78
N LEU A 271 -12.27 -8.38 12.50
CA LEU A 271 -13.01 -8.86 11.35
C LEU A 271 -12.51 -10.27 10.98
N GLU A 272 -13.06 -11.30 11.63
CA GLU A 272 -12.55 -12.67 11.51
C GLU A 272 -12.67 -13.23 10.08
N HIS A 273 -13.69 -12.84 9.32
CA HIS A 273 -13.81 -13.18 7.90
C HIS A 273 -12.70 -12.54 7.04
N VAL A 274 -12.25 -11.33 7.39
CA VAL A 274 -11.11 -10.68 6.74
C VAL A 274 -9.80 -11.37 7.15
N ILE A 275 -9.67 -11.77 8.41
CA ILE A 275 -8.48 -12.50 8.89
C ILE A 275 -8.38 -13.87 8.20
N ALA A 276 -9.49 -14.58 8.02
CA ALA A 276 -9.53 -15.80 7.23
C ALA A 276 -9.06 -15.58 5.79
N ALA A 277 -9.52 -14.51 5.15
CA ALA A 277 -9.08 -14.11 3.82
C ALA A 277 -7.58 -13.70 3.78
N LYS A 278 -7.07 -13.03 4.83
CA LYS A 278 -5.63 -12.77 5.00
C LYS A 278 -4.84 -14.07 5.10
N ALA A 279 -5.32 -15.05 5.88
CA ALA A 279 -4.67 -16.35 6.02
C ALA A 279 -4.52 -17.05 4.66
N ILE A 280 -5.55 -17.02 3.81
CA ILE A 280 -5.49 -17.56 2.45
C ILE A 280 -4.45 -16.80 1.61
N ALA A 281 -4.55 -15.48 1.54
CA ALA A 281 -3.62 -14.66 0.77
C ALA A 281 -2.15 -14.86 1.21
N PHE A 282 -1.90 -14.98 2.50
CA PHE A 282 -0.56 -15.28 3.03
C PHE A 282 -0.09 -16.68 2.63
N GLY A 283 -1.00 -17.65 2.50
CA GLY A 283 -0.69 -18.97 1.93
C GLY A 283 -0.29 -18.89 0.45
N GLU A 284 -1.00 -18.06 -0.33
CA GLU A 284 -0.65 -17.81 -1.75
C GLU A 284 0.71 -17.14 -1.90
N ILE A 285 1.07 -16.19 -1.01
CA ILE A 285 2.38 -15.52 -1.04
C ILE A 285 3.53 -16.50 -0.82
N LEU A 286 3.32 -17.60 -0.11
CA LEU A 286 4.35 -18.61 0.12
C LEU A 286 4.62 -19.49 -1.11
N SER A 287 3.77 -19.44 -2.14
CA SER A 287 3.91 -20.26 -3.35
C SER A 287 4.97 -19.71 -4.33
N ASP A 288 5.35 -20.56 -5.28
CA ASP A 288 6.26 -20.21 -6.38
C ASP A 288 5.56 -19.28 -7.40
N GLU A 289 4.26 -19.48 -7.63
CA GLU A 289 3.45 -18.63 -8.52
C GLU A 289 3.44 -17.17 -8.07
N PHE A 290 3.48 -16.92 -6.75
CA PHE A 290 3.59 -15.56 -6.25
C PHE A 290 4.99 -14.98 -6.49
N THR A 291 6.03 -15.81 -6.53
CA THR A 291 7.39 -15.37 -6.89
C THR A 291 7.44 -14.96 -8.36
N ASP A 292 6.80 -15.72 -9.25
CA ASP A 292 6.69 -15.38 -10.67
C ASP A 292 5.91 -14.09 -10.87
N TYR A 293 4.78 -13.94 -10.18
CA TYR A 293 4.01 -12.68 -10.17
C TYR A 293 4.86 -11.48 -9.73
N ALA A 294 5.59 -11.60 -8.63
CA ALA A 294 6.38 -10.48 -8.10
C ALA A 294 7.51 -10.07 -9.07
N ASN A 295 8.19 -11.05 -9.68
CA ASN A 295 9.20 -10.79 -10.73
C ASN A 295 8.56 -10.14 -11.96
N GLN A 296 7.39 -10.61 -12.39
CA GLN A 296 6.68 -10.03 -13.53
C GLN A 296 6.22 -8.61 -13.26
N VAL A 297 5.83 -8.25 -12.02
CA VAL A 297 5.51 -6.88 -11.63
C VAL A 297 6.69 -5.94 -11.87
N ILE A 298 7.90 -6.33 -11.48
CA ILE A 298 9.12 -5.52 -11.72
C ILE A 298 9.35 -5.34 -13.23
N LYS A 299 9.33 -6.43 -14.01
CA LYS A 299 9.52 -6.38 -15.47
C LYS A 299 8.49 -5.46 -16.15
N ASN A 300 7.21 -5.61 -15.80
CA ASN A 300 6.14 -4.80 -16.34
C ASN A 300 6.32 -3.31 -15.99
N SER A 301 6.69 -3.00 -14.75
CA SER A 301 6.92 -1.62 -14.33
C SER A 301 8.08 -0.97 -15.07
N GLN A 302 9.18 -1.69 -15.27
CA GLN A 302 10.34 -1.22 -16.02
C GLN A 302 9.99 -1.03 -17.51
N ALA A 303 9.29 -2.00 -18.12
CA ALA A 303 8.86 -1.90 -19.51
C ALA A 303 7.88 -0.73 -19.73
N LEU A 304 6.93 -0.53 -18.80
CA LEU A 304 6.02 0.61 -18.80
C LEU A 304 6.79 1.94 -18.74
N ALA A 305 7.74 2.05 -17.80
CA ALA A 305 8.57 3.24 -17.67
C ALA A 305 9.37 3.55 -18.93
N ASN A 306 10.04 2.55 -19.51
CA ASN A 306 10.84 2.72 -20.74
C ASN A 306 9.98 3.16 -21.92
N ALA A 307 8.84 2.50 -22.15
CA ALA A 307 7.92 2.86 -23.23
C ALA A 307 7.34 4.29 -23.07
N LEU A 308 7.10 4.75 -21.85
CA LEU A 308 6.69 6.12 -21.57
C LEU A 308 7.80 7.12 -21.88
N VAL A 309 9.05 6.81 -21.51
CA VAL A 309 10.22 7.65 -21.84
C VAL A 309 10.41 7.76 -23.36
N GLU A 310 10.27 6.66 -24.11
CA GLU A 310 10.32 6.64 -25.58
C GLU A 310 9.24 7.54 -26.22
N LYS A 311 8.08 7.68 -25.59
CA LYS A 311 7.02 8.61 -25.96
C LYS A 311 7.27 10.05 -25.49
N GLY A 312 8.40 10.32 -24.85
CA GLY A 312 8.79 11.64 -24.36
C GLY A 312 8.05 12.08 -23.11
N TYR A 313 7.55 11.16 -22.30
CA TYR A 313 7.03 11.48 -20.97
C TYR A 313 8.17 11.64 -19.96
N HIS A 314 8.01 12.56 -19.02
CA HIS A 314 8.95 12.75 -17.93
C HIS A 314 8.53 11.88 -16.74
N ILE A 315 9.34 10.86 -16.41
CA ILE A 315 9.16 9.99 -15.25
C ILE A 315 9.94 10.56 -14.07
N ILE A 316 9.25 10.82 -12.96
CA ILE A 316 9.91 11.24 -11.72
C ILE A 316 10.85 10.13 -11.27
N SER A 317 12.04 10.49 -10.80
CA SER A 317 13.18 9.62 -10.46
C SER A 317 13.77 8.82 -11.64
N GLY A 318 13.39 9.11 -12.88
CA GLY A 318 13.98 8.53 -14.08
C GLY A 318 13.65 7.05 -14.32
N GLY A 319 12.71 6.44 -13.58
CA GLY A 319 12.32 5.04 -13.76
C GLY A 319 11.67 4.41 -12.54
N SER A 320 11.68 3.07 -12.46
CA SER A 320 11.08 2.33 -11.35
C SER A 320 11.90 1.11 -10.95
N ASP A 321 12.09 0.95 -9.64
CA ASP A 321 12.63 -0.25 -9.01
C ASP A 321 11.51 -1.15 -8.46
N ASN A 322 10.27 -0.64 -8.41
CA ASN A 322 9.12 -1.32 -7.80
C ASN A 322 7.95 -1.48 -8.79
N HIS A 323 6.71 -1.35 -8.33
CA HIS A 323 5.49 -1.65 -9.09
C HIS A 323 4.81 -0.42 -9.70
N LEU A 324 5.33 0.78 -9.52
CA LEU A 324 4.68 2.01 -9.94
C LEU A 324 5.63 2.99 -10.64
N VAL A 325 5.05 3.89 -11.41
CA VAL A 325 5.72 5.08 -11.98
C VAL A 325 4.90 6.32 -11.68
N LEU A 326 5.57 7.45 -11.46
CA LEU A 326 4.96 8.77 -11.34
C LEU A 326 5.38 9.60 -12.55
N ILE A 327 4.39 10.08 -13.30
CA ILE A 327 4.59 10.82 -14.56
C ILE A 327 4.31 12.29 -14.31
N ASP A 328 5.25 13.16 -14.70
CA ASP A 328 5.05 14.59 -14.81
C ASP A 328 4.51 14.94 -16.21
N LEU A 329 3.32 15.52 -16.26
CA LEU A 329 2.64 15.86 -17.51
C LEU A 329 2.82 17.30 -17.95
N ARG A 330 3.65 18.10 -17.22
CA ARG A 330 3.87 19.51 -17.57
C ARG A 330 4.46 19.67 -18.98
N ASN A 331 5.33 18.76 -19.40
CA ASN A 331 5.91 18.75 -20.75
C ASN A 331 4.90 18.33 -21.86
N LYS A 332 3.75 17.79 -21.48
CA LYS A 332 2.65 17.44 -22.40
C LYS A 332 1.50 18.47 -22.36
N ASN A 333 1.65 19.55 -21.59
CA ASN A 333 0.66 20.63 -21.43
C ASN A 333 -0.74 20.15 -21.03
N ILE A 334 -0.83 19.08 -20.23
CA ILE A 334 -2.08 18.55 -19.68
C ILE A 334 -1.99 18.43 -18.17
N SER A 335 -3.06 18.76 -17.44
CA SER A 335 -3.11 18.55 -15.99
C SER A 335 -3.43 17.12 -15.64
N GLY A 336 -3.00 16.67 -14.44
CA GLY A 336 -3.33 15.34 -13.94
C GLY A 336 -4.83 15.07 -13.89
N LYS A 337 -5.63 16.07 -13.48
CA LYS A 337 -7.11 15.97 -13.47
C LYS A 337 -7.68 15.70 -14.86
N LYS A 338 -7.22 16.45 -15.88
CA LYS A 338 -7.71 16.28 -17.25
C LYS A 338 -7.27 14.92 -17.82
N ALA A 339 -6.03 14.52 -17.55
CA ALA A 339 -5.49 13.22 -17.95
C ALA A 339 -6.30 12.07 -17.32
N GLU A 340 -6.52 12.09 -16.00
CA GLU A 340 -7.34 11.11 -15.29
C GLU A 340 -8.74 10.99 -15.91
N GLN A 341 -9.42 12.12 -16.13
CA GLN A 341 -10.76 12.14 -16.70
C GLN A 341 -10.83 11.54 -18.11
N ALA A 342 -9.87 11.88 -18.98
CA ALA A 342 -9.84 11.38 -20.34
C ALA A 342 -9.52 9.86 -20.39
N LEU A 343 -8.57 9.40 -19.58
CA LEU A 343 -8.19 7.98 -19.50
C LEU A 343 -9.33 7.12 -18.96
N VAL A 344 -10.03 7.57 -17.91
CA VAL A 344 -11.20 6.84 -17.37
C VAL A 344 -12.32 6.70 -18.42
N LEU A 345 -12.54 7.70 -19.29
CA LEU A 345 -13.50 7.59 -20.38
C LEU A 345 -13.09 6.56 -21.45
N ALA A 346 -11.80 6.22 -21.51
CA ALA A 346 -11.26 5.17 -22.37
C ALA A 346 -11.11 3.82 -21.67
N ASP A 347 -11.73 3.62 -20.48
CA ASP A 347 -11.60 2.46 -19.61
C ASP A 347 -10.13 2.14 -19.22
N ILE A 348 -9.31 3.18 -19.07
CA ILE A 348 -7.97 3.10 -18.49
C ILE A 348 -8.01 3.82 -17.13
N THR A 349 -8.01 3.05 -16.05
CA THR A 349 -8.18 3.58 -14.69
C THR A 349 -6.82 3.97 -14.10
N VAL A 350 -6.65 5.25 -13.77
CA VAL A 350 -5.45 5.82 -13.16
C VAL A 350 -5.85 6.79 -12.05
N ASN A 351 -4.90 7.30 -11.27
CA ASN A 351 -5.17 8.45 -10.41
C ASN A 351 -4.28 9.64 -10.75
N LYS A 352 -4.87 10.85 -10.71
CA LYS A 352 -4.07 12.07 -10.68
C LYS A 352 -3.21 12.10 -9.43
N ASN A 353 -2.02 12.62 -9.54
CA ASN A 353 -1.07 12.69 -8.45
C ASN A 353 -0.24 13.98 -8.52
N MET A 354 0.03 14.59 -7.38
CA MET A 354 1.02 15.66 -7.32
C MET A 354 2.38 15.09 -7.70
N VAL A 355 3.16 15.87 -8.44
CA VAL A 355 4.58 15.60 -8.64
C VAL A 355 5.39 16.38 -7.62
N PRO A 356 6.61 15.96 -7.28
CA PRO A 356 7.46 16.75 -6.40
C PRO A 356 7.58 18.20 -6.89
N TYR A 357 7.43 19.13 -5.95
CA TYR A 357 7.44 20.58 -6.24
C TYR A 357 6.38 21.00 -7.26
N ASP A 358 5.21 20.40 -7.18
CA ASP A 358 4.07 20.73 -8.04
C ASP A 358 3.61 22.16 -7.79
N ASP A 359 3.38 22.92 -8.86
CA ASP A 359 2.85 24.29 -8.83
C ASP A 359 1.30 24.34 -8.80
N LYS A 360 0.65 23.18 -8.94
CA LYS A 360 -0.81 23.06 -8.93
C LYS A 360 -1.31 22.50 -7.59
N SER A 361 -2.58 22.78 -7.30
CA SER A 361 -3.22 22.22 -6.11
C SER A 361 -3.42 20.70 -6.22
N ALA A 362 -3.57 20.02 -5.07
CA ALA A 362 -3.88 18.60 -5.00
C ALA A 362 -5.19 18.18 -5.72
N PHE A 363 -6.08 19.14 -6.03
CA PHE A 363 -7.31 18.86 -6.79
C PHE A 363 -7.12 18.87 -8.31
N VAL A 364 -6.02 19.47 -8.78
CA VAL A 364 -5.70 19.59 -10.22
C VAL A 364 -4.51 18.72 -10.58
N THR A 365 -3.41 18.83 -9.88
CA THR A 365 -2.11 18.17 -10.02
C THR A 365 -1.44 18.35 -11.40
N SER A 366 -0.15 18.13 -11.45
CA SER A 366 0.62 18.13 -12.70
C SER A 366 0.97 16.72 -13.20
N GLY A 367 0.61 15.67 -12.46
CA GLY A 367 0.96 14.31 -12.81
C GLY A 367 -0.15 13.29 -12.65
N ILE A 368 0.18 12.09 -13.09
CA ILE A 368 -0.59 10.87 -12.86
C ILE A 368 0.35 9.78 -12.32
N ARG A 369 -0.18 8.90 -11.47
CA ARG A 369 0.54 7.72 -10.98
C ARG A 369 -0.05 6.48 -11.66
N LEU A 370 0.84 5.62 -12.17
CA LEU A 370 0.50 4.34 -12.78
C LEU A 370 1.14 3.22 -11.97
N GLY A 371 0.47 2.06 -11.88
CA GLY A 371 1.00 0.85 -11.30
C GLY A 371 0.57 -0.38 -12.08
N VAL A 372 1.36 -1.43 -11.99
CA VAL A 372 1.17 -2.63 -12.80
C VAL A 372 0.69 -3.89 -12.05
N PRO A 373 0.46 -3.89 -10.71
CA PRO A 373 0.06 -5.10 -10.01
C PRO A 373 -1.22 -5.75 -10.54
N ALA A 374 -2.26 -4.95 -10.79
CA ALA A 374 -3.55 -5.45 -11.25
C ALA A 374 -3.48 -6.09 -12.64
N ILE A 375 -2.81 -5.43 -13.60
CA ILE A 375 -2.64 -5.98 -14.95
C ILE A 375 -1.70 -7.20 -14.96
N THR A 376 -0.69 -7.24 -14.07
CA THR A 376 0.18 -8.41 -13.91
C THR A 376 -0.60 -9.60 -13.37
N THR A 377 -1.49 -9.40 -12.39
CA THR A 377 -2.39 -10.45 -11.88
C THR A 377 -3.29 -11.02 -12.97
N ARG A 378 -3.66 -10.22 -13.96
CA ARG A 378 -4.43 -10.67 -15.14
C ARG A 378 -3.61 -11.39 -16.21
N GLY A 379 -2.28 -11.54 -16.01
CA GLY A 379 -1.40 -12.25 -16.93
C GLY A 379 -0.72 -11.38 -18.01
N MET A 380 -0.78 -10.06 -17.88
CA MET A 380 0.01 -9.19 -18.77
C MET A 380 1.50 -9.30 -18.46
N THR A 381 2.29 -9.28 -19.52
CA THR A 381 3.76 -9.30 -19.49
C THR A 381 4.32 -7.99 -20.05
N GLU A 382 5.66 -7.84 -20.01
CA GLU A 382 6.37 -6.69 -20.55
C GLU A 382 6.04 -6.39 -22.02
N GLU A 383 5.75 -7.42 -22.81
CA GLU A 383 5.38 -7.30 -24.24
C GLU A 383 4.09 -6.50 -24.45
N HIS A 384 3.20 -6.52 -23.49
CA HIS A 384 1.92 -5.82 -23.55
C HIS A 384 2.03 -4.33 -23.18
N MET A 385 3.14 -3.92 -22.54
CA MET A 385 3.29 -2.53 -22.05
C MET A 385 3.34 -1.51 -23.16
N GLN A 386 3.83 -1.89 -24.33
CA GLN A 386 3.82 -1.00 -25.51
C GLN A 386 2.37 -0.66 -25.96
N PHE A 387 1.46 -1.64 -25.93
CA PHE A 387 0.05 -1.39 -26.22
C PHE A 387 -0.56 -0.43 -25.18
N VAL A 388 -0.32 -0.70 -23.90
CA VAL A 388 -0.83 0.14 -22.79
C VAL A 388 -0.36 1.57 -22.94
N VAL A 389 0.93 1.79 -23.19
CA VAL A 389 1.48 3.14 -23.37
C VAL A 389 0.97 3.82 -24.63
N ASN A 390 0.81 3.10 -25.73
CA ASN A 390 0.23 3.67 -26.98
C ASN A 390 -1.22 4.12 -26.76
N ALA A 391 -2.01 3.33 -26.03
CA ALA A 391 -3.40 3.71 -25.69
C ALA A 391 -3.42 4.96 -24.79
N ILE A 392 -2.57 5.00 -23.74
CA ILE A 392 -2.43 6.18 -22.87
C ILE A 392 -2.04 7.42 -23.69
N ASP A 393 -0.99 7.33 -24.49
CA ASP A 393 -0.48 8.44 -25.30
C ASP A 393 -1.54 8.97 -26.27
N LYS A 394 -2.24 8.06 -26.98
CA LYS A 394 -3.31 8.41 -27.91
C LYS A 394 -4.45 9.17 -27.24
N VAL A 395 -4.84 8.77 -26.03
CA VAL A 395 -5.86 9.48 -25.23
C VAL A 395 -5.34 10.84 -24.75
N LEU A 396 -4.14 10.90 -24.18
CA LEU A 396 -3.62 12.14 -23.60
C LEU A 396 -3.36 13.22 -24.66
N MET A 397 -2.88 12.84 -25.84
CA MET A 397 -2.65 13.74 -26.95
C MET A 397 -3.95 14.24 -27.62
N ASN A 398 -5.07 13.56 -27.37
CA ASN A 398 -6.39 13.87 -27.95
C ASN A 398 -7.49 13.94 -26.87
N ALA A 399 -7.16 14.42 -25.66
CA ALA A 399 -8.04 14.34 -24.50
C ALA A 399 -9.39 15.07 -24.65
N GLU A 400 -9.54 15.97 -25.64
CA GLU A 400 -10.79 16.69 -25.97
C GLU A 400 -11.54 16.06 -27.14
N ASP A 401 -10.91 15.17 -27.92
CA ASP A 401 -11.56 14.49 -29.04
C ASP A 401 -12.30 13.23 -28.55
N THR A 402 -13.60 13.38 -28.31
CA THR A 402 -14.45 12.28 -27.83
C THR A 402 -14.51 11.09 -28.80
N ASN A 403 -14.25 11.28 -30.10
CA ASN A 403 -14.26 10.18 -31.06
C ASN A 403 -12.99 9.33 -30.92
N VAL A 404 -11.83 9.99 -30.74
CA VAL A 404 -10.57 9.32 -30.50
C VAL A 404 -10.65 8.55 -29.17
N VAL A 405 -11.13 9.19 -28.08
CA VAL A 405 -11.29 8.53 -26.76
C VAL A 405 -12.20 7.30 -26.85
N LYS A 406 -13.34 7.39 -27.56
CA LYS A 406 -14.24 6.25 -27.78
C LYS A 406 -13.59 5.14 -28.64
N SER A 407 -12.78 5.50 -29.63
CA SER A 407 -12.02 4.51 -30.42
C SER A 407 -11.04 3.75 -29.53
N VAL A 408 -10.27 4.47 -28.71
CA VAL A 408 -9.33 3.84 -27.77
C VAL A 408 -10.06 2.96 -26.74
N LYS A 409 -11.21 3.40 -26.22
CA LYS A 409 -12.05 2.57 -25.35
C LYS A 409 -12.37 1.22 -26.00
N LYS A 410 -12.78 1.22 -27.27
CA LYS A 410 -13.07 -0.02 -27.98
C LYS A 410 -11.80 -0.87 -28.14
N GLU A 411 -10.67 -0.26 -28.53
CA GLU A 411 -9.38 -0.96 -28.63
C GLU A 411 -8.96 -1.61 -27.31
N VAL A 412 -9.12 -0.90 -26.19
CA VAL A 412 -8.86 -1.39 -24.82
C VAL A 412 -9.78 -2.55 -24.47
N ASN A 413 -11.10 -2.40 -24.70
CA ASN A 413 -12.06 -3.47 -24.35
C ASN A 413 -11.80 -4.73 -25.19
N ASP A 414 -11.54 -4.58 -26.49
CA ASP A 414 -11.21 -5.71 -27.39
C ASP A 414 -9.90 -6.40 -26.93
N PHE A 415 -8.87 -5.62 -26.58
CA PHE A 415 -7.60 -6.14 -26.09
C PHE A 415 -7.76 -6.90 -24.77
N MET A 416 -8.57 -6.40 -23.84
CA MET A 416 -8.77 -7.00 -22.52
C MET A 416 -9.53 -8.33 -22.53
N THR A 417 -10.17 -8.68 -23.64
CA THR A 417 -10.83 -10.00 -23.79
C THR A 417 -9.84 -11.18 -23.66
N GLN A 418 -8.55 -10.95 -23.94
CA GLN A 418 -7.49 -11.95 -23.82
C GLN A 418 -7.10 -12.26 -22.36
N PHE A 419 -7.44 -11.38 -21.44
CA PHE A 419 -7.05 -11.43 -20.04
C PHE A 419 -8.29 -11.60 -19.15
N VAL A 420 -8.84 -12.79 -19.16
CA VAL A 420 -10.11 -13.09 -18.48
C VAL A 420 -9.96 -12.93 -16.95
N LEU A 421 -10.79 -12.10 -16.37
CA LEU A 421 -10.84 -11.88 -14.92
C LEU A 421 -12.03 -12.65 -14.32
N TYR A 422 -11.77 -13.47 -13.29
CA TYR A 422 -12.75 -14.24 -12.54
C TYR A 422 -13.67 -15.09 -13.44
N PRO A 423 -13.13 -16.06 -14.19
CA PRO A 423 -13.92 -16.95 -15.01
C PRO A 423 -14.96 -17.75 -14.18
N GLU A 424 -14.69 -17.94 -12.88
CA GLU A 424 -15.57 -18.63 -11.93
C GLU A 424 -16.86 -17.85 -11.63
N MET A 425 -16.91 -16.58 -11.95
CA MET A 425 -18.07 -15.71 -11.66
C MET A 425 -19.04 -15.58 -12.86
N GLY A 426 -18.81 -16.29 -13.94
CA GLY A 426 -19.68 -16.37 -15.13
C GLY A 426 -19.58 -15.14 -16.04
#